data_37a496c94fb6c679f05339467541a9fe
#
_entry.id   37a496c94fb6c679f05339467541a9fe
#
_cell.length_a   1.000
_cell.length_b   1.000
_cell.length_c   1.000
_cell.angle_alpha   90.00
_cell.angle_beta   90.00
_cell.angle_gamma   90.00
#
_symmetry.space_group_name_H-M   'P 1'
#
loop_
_entity.id
_entity.type
_entity.pdbx_description
1 polymer ?
#
loop_
_entity_poly.entity_id
_entity_poly.type
_entity_poly.pdbx_seq_one_letter_code
_entity_poly.pdbx_strand_id
1 'polypeptide(L)'
;MRFFWLNFHLPYACRDSGICCTSGWPIPVERSSVSLIEDAIARKVIPLRVEPWLVPAGDPPDDVAGLLAVRDNGHCVFFEAGERGCSIHSVKPAGCVHFPYVCLIDQRGVHVTLSHYCPTAASLLFESNDPIAIVEGPAPVAGDSIEGLDARDSLPPVSRDADGKLMSFDELDRWQRDQVAGAKIDEFQSDDVALFERARAAVPPPWTWPEAPSQVESLCWSLVAPKWHFFSDALTRYAAAKAYASWALYMGDGIDAAIESARIAAAVLRVEAARQCGWSGRELDRELLTEAIRQSDLLLVHYADPQLLATSSKDRQQD
;
A
#
# COMPACT_ATOMS: atom_id res chain seq x y z
N MET A 1 -12.11 3.78 -20.49
CA MET A 1 -12.15 3.97 -19.01
C MET A 1 -11.27 5.16 -18.68
N ARG A 2 -11.62 6.01 -17.68
CA ARG A 2 -10.79 7.15 -17.24
C ARG A 2 -9.96 6.71 -16.05
N PHE A 3 -8.72 7.20 -15.95
CA PHE A 3 -7.82 6.91 -14.83
C PHE A 3 -7.45 8.21 -14.14
N PHE A 4 -7.59 8.24 -12.82
CA PHE A 4 -7.31 9.39 -11.98
C PHE A 4 -6.17 9.08 -11.03
N TRP A 5 -5.22 10.01 -10.92
CA TRP A 5 -4.00 9.86 -10.17
C TRP A 5 -3.76 11.05 -9.25
N LEU A 6 -3.00 10.85 -8.21
CA LEU A 6 -2.28 11.97 -7.61
C LEU A 6 -1.12 12.35 -8.53
N ASN A 7 -0.98 13.65 -8.82
CA ASN A 7 0.00 14.13 -9.81
C ASN A 7 1.43 13.68 -9.53
N PHE A 8 1.84 13.58 -8.26
CA PHE A 8 3.17 13.11 -7.88
C PHE A 8 3.36 11.57 -8.03
N HIS A 9 2.31 10.79 -8.25
CA HIS A 9 2.39 9.36 -8.57
C HIS A 9 2.53 9.08 -10.07
N LEU A 10 2.13 10.03 -10.94
CA LEU A 10 2.20 9.85 -12.40
C LEU A 10 3.60 9.46 -12.94
N PRO A 11 4.72 9.99 -12.40
CA PRO A 11 6.04 9.62 -12.90
C PRO A 11 6.50 8.22 -12.50
N TYR A 12 5.66 7.44 -11.82
CA TYR A 12 6.07 6.12 -11.35
C TYR A 12 6.50 5.21 -12.51
N ALA A 13 7.70 4.67 -12.37
CA ALA A 13 8.21 3.57 -13.19
C ALA A 13 9.04 2.65 -12.29
N CYS A 14 8.85 1.35 -12.46
CA CYS A 14 9.62 0.36 -11.69
C CYS A 14 11.14 0.57 -11.93
N ARG A 15 11.90 0.70 -10.85
CA ARG A 15 13.38 0.83 -10.87
C ARG A 15 14.07 -0.46 -10.44
N ASP A 16 13.38 -1.59 -10.56
CA ASP A 16 13.90 -2.95 -10.28
C ASP A 16 14.52 -3.11 -8.89
N SER A 17 13.92 -2.50 -7.86
CA SER A 17 14.41 -2.55 -6.48
C SER A 17 14.45 -3.97 -5.89
N GLY A 18 13.68 -4.90 -6.46
CA GLY A 18 13.58 -6.28 -5.99
C GLY A 18 12.79 -6.47 -4.69
N ILE A 19 12.24 -5.40 -4.11
CA ILE A 19 11.54 -5.49 -2.81
C ILE A 19 10.32 -6.43 -2.86
N CYS A 20 9.55 -6.42 -3.95
CA CYS A 20 8.45 -7.35 -4.17
C CYS A 20 8.91 -8.81 -4.26
N CYS A 21 10.17 -9.03 -4.64
CA CYS A 21 10.77 -10.37 -4.73
C CYS A 21 11.37 -10.84 -3.40
N THR A 22 11.55 -9.96 -2.43
CA THR A 22 12.18 -10.25 -1.13
C THR A 22 11.21 -10.17 0.05
N SER A 23 9.92 -9.92 -0.22
CA SER A 23 8.89 -9.75 0.81
C SER A 23 8.37 -11.07 1.38
N GLY A 24 8.64 -12.20 0.73
CA GLY A 24 8.21 -13.52 1.19
C GLY A 24 6.70 -13.81 1.06
N TRP A 25 5.92 -12.89 0.49
CA TRP A 25 4.49 -13.10 0.30
C TRP A 25 4.18 -14.04 -0.87
N PRO A 26 3.06 -14.77 -0.83
CA PRO A 26 2.67 -15.67 -1.90
C PRO A 26 2.24 -14.88 -3.14
N ILE A 27 2.86 -15.16 -4.28
CA ILE A 27 2.51 -14.55 -5.57
C ILE A 27 1.77 -15.58 -6.42
N PRO A 28 0.47 -15.41 -6.70
CA PRO A 28 -0.28 -16.27 -7.60
C PRO A 28 0.28 -16.19 -9.03
N VAL A 29 0.31 -17.32 -9.70
CA VAL A 29 0.71 -17.44 -11.10
C VAL A 29 -0.48 -17.92 -11.92
N GLU A 30 -0.93 -17.09 -12.81
CA GLU A 30 -2.02 -17.43 -13.73
C GLU A 30 -1.55 -18.50 -14.74
N ARG A 31 -2.48 -19.38 -15.17
CA ARG A 31 -2.17 -20.44 -16.16
C ARG A 31 -1.60 -19.89 -17.46
N SER A 32 -2.05 -18.70 -17.88
CA SER A 32 -1.48 -17.98 -19.05
C SER A 32 -0.02 -17.58 -18.85
N SER A 33 0.35 -17.17 -17.65
CA SER A 33 1.72 -16.76 -17.30
C SER A 33 2.68 -17.95 -17.23
N VAL A 34 2.19 -19.15 -16.87
CA VAL A 34 3.02 -20.36 -16.81
C VAL A 34 3.66 -20.63 -18.16
N SER A 35 2.87 -20.68 -19.23
CA SER A 35 3.41 -20.97 -20.58
C SER A 35 4.45 -19.94 -21.04
N LEU A 36 4.26 -18.65 -20.70
CA LEU A 36 5.21 -17.59 -21.05
C LEU A 36 6.54 -17.75 -20.31
N ILE A 37 6.48 -18.10 -19.03
CA ILE A 37 7.67 -18.32 -18.20
C ILE A 37 8.41 -19.58 -18.67
N GLU A 38 7.70 -20.69 -18.90
CA GLU A 38 8.28 -21.95 -19.39
C GLU A 38 8.96 -21.78 -20.76
N ASP A 39 8.33 -21.07 -21.69
CA ASP A 39 8.90 -20.73 -22.98
C ASP A 39 10.19 -19.92 -22.85
N ALA A 40 10.20 -18.93 -21.94
CA ALA A 40 11.38 -18.09 -21.71
C ALA A 40 12.54 -18.90 -21.07
N ILE A 41 12.23 -19.85 -20.18
CA ILE A 41 13.19 -20.79 -19.61
C ILE A 41 13.74 -21.73 -20.70
N ALA A 42 12.86 -22.34 -21.50
CA ALA A 42 13.24 -23.27 -22.57
C ALA A 42 14.15 -22.60 -23.62
N ARG A 43 13.90 -21.33 -23.93
CA ARG A 43 14.75 -20.51 -24.81
C ARG A 43 16.03 -19.99 -24.15
N LYS A 44 16.25 -20.30 -22.87
CA LYS A 44 17.39 -19.81 -22.08
C LYS A 44 17.50 -18.27 -22.00
N VAL A 45 16.38 -17.59 -22.15
CA VAL A 45 16.28 -16.13 -21.95
C VAL A 45 16.29 -15.82 -20.46
N ILE A 46 15.75 -16.75 -19.64
CA ILE A 46 15.71 -16.66 -18.20
C ILE A 46 16.55 -17.82 -17.62
N PRO A 47 17.53 -17.54 -16.77
CA PRO A 47 18.27 -18.59 -16.06
C PRO A 47 17.36 -19.16 -14.97
N LEU A 48 16.95 -20.42 -15.08
CA LEU A 48 16.33 -21.14 -13.98
C LEU A 48 17.42 -21.77 -13.12
N ARG A 49 17.54 -21.30 -11.87
CA ARG A 49 18.56 -21.79 -10.91
C ARG A 49 18.00 -22.64 -9.78
N VAL A 50 16.66 -22.65 -9.64
CA VAL A 50 15.96 -23.37 -8.57
C VAL A 50 14.71 -24.03 -9.13
N GLU A 51 14.55 -25.33 -8.87
CA GLU A 51 13.35 -26.09 -9.21
C GLU A 51 12.77 -26.74 -7.94
N PRO A 52 11.44 -26.82 -7.81
CA PRO A 52 10.44 -26.24 -8.72
C PRO A 52 10.35 -24.72 -8.55
N TRP A 53 10.04 -23.99 -9.65
CA TRP A 53 9.79 -22.56 -9.60
C TRP A 53 8.31 -22.22 -9.32
N LEU A 54 7.41 -23.18 -9.54
CA LEU A 54 5.98 -23.10 -9.26
C LEU A 54 5.64 -24.14 -8.19
N VAL A 55 4.96 -23.72 -7.14
CA VAL A 55 4.51 -24.60 -6.06
C VAL A 55 2.98 -24.61 -5.98
N PRO A 56 2.36 -25.72 -5.50
CA PRO A 56 0.90 -25.79 -5.36
C PRO A 56 0.36 -24.67 -4.45
N ALA A 57 -0.76 -24.07 -4.85
CA ALA A 57 -1.62 -23.29 -3.97
C ALA A 57 -2.63 -24.22 -3.29
N GLY A 58 -3.11 -23.85 -2.09
CA GLY A 58 -4.03 -24.72 -1.32
C GLY A 58 -5.39 -24.91 -2.02
N ASP A 59 -6.13 -23.83 -2.22
CA ASP A 59 -7.44 -23.81 -2.91
C ASP A 59 -7.49 -22.57 -3.83
N PRO A 60 -6.78 -22.61 -4.96
CA PRO A 60 -6.66 -21.47 -5.84
C PRO A 60 -7.91 -21.28 -6.71
N PRO A 61 -8.18 -20.04 -7.16
CA PRO A 61 -9.11 -19.79 -8.26
C PRO A 61 -8.77 -20.62 -9.50
N ASP A 62 -9.75 -20.88 -10.37
CA ASP A 62 -9.60 -21.75 -11.55
C ASP A 62 -8.52 -21.28 -12.54
N ASP A 63 -8.29 -19.99 -12.62
CA ASP A 63 -7.28 -19.36 -13.49
C ASP A 63 -5.86 -19.38 -12.91
N VAL A 64 -5.70 -19.67 -11.62
CA VAL A 64 -4.40 -19.76 -10.93
C VAL A 64 -3.83 -21.18 -11.04
N ALA A 65 -2.58 -21.29 -11.49
CA ALA A 65 -1.87 -22.58 -11.59
C ALA A 65 -1.13 -22.94 -10.30
N GLY A 66 -0.73 -21.97 -9.49
CA GLY A 66 0.04 -22.14 -8.28
C GLY A 66 0.64 -20.84 -7.78
N LEU A 67 1.68 -20.92 -6.96
CA LEU A 67 2.42 -19.78 -6.41
C LEU A 67 3.86 -19.78 -6.91
N LEU A 68 4.46 -18.60 -7.05
CA LEU A 68 5.91 -18.52 -7.23
C LEU A 68 6.63 -19.13 -6.04
N ALA A 69 7.58 -20.00 -6.32
CA ALA A 69 8.41 -20.57 -5.26
C ALA A 69 9.32 -19.51 -4.63
N VAL A 70 9.56 -19.65 -3.33
CA VAL A 70 10.51 -18.85 -2.57
C VAL A 70 11.65 -19.74 -2.07
N ARG A 71 12.83 -19.15 -1.94
CA ARG A 71 14.02 -19.80 -1.36
C ARG A 71 13.91 -19.81 0.16
N ASP A 72 14.79 -20.54 0.83
CA ASP A 72 14.87 -20.61 2.31
C ASP A 72 15.02 -19.23 3.00
N ASN A 73 15.58 -18.25 2.29
CA ASN A 73 15.69 -16.87 2.79
C ASN A 73 14.45 -16.01 2.52
N GLY A 74 13.34 -16.60 2.04
CA GLY A 74 12.09 -15.90 1.72
C GLY A 74 12.09 -15.15 0.39
N HIS A 75 13.19 -15.19 -0.38
CA HIS A 75 13.26 -14.50 -1.67
C HIS A 75 12.66 -15.35 -2.79
N CYS A 76 11.94 -14.68 -3.72
CA CYS A 76 11.46 -15.32 -4.95
C CYS A 76 12.62 -16.01 -5.69
N VAL A 77 12.36 -17.20 -6.25
CA VAL A 77 13.38 -17.98 -6.99
C VAL A 77 13.95 -17.25 -8.20
N PHE A 78 13.21 -16.30 -8.76
CA PHE A 78 13.62 -15.47 -9.90
C PHE A 78 14.31 -14.16 -9.51
N PHE A 79 14.52 -13.92 -8.21
CA PHE A 79 15.25 -12.74 -7.74
C PHE A 79 16.75 -12.98 -7.76
N GLU A 80 17.50 -12.06 -8.37
CA GLU A 80 18.95 -12.08 -8.45
C GLU A 80 19.56 -10.82 -7.83
N ALA A 81 20.09 -10.96 -6.61
CA ALA A 81 20.77 -9.86 -5.93
C ALA A 81 22.03 -9.46 -6.72
N GLY A 82 22.22 -8.16 -6.96
CA GLY A 82 23.38 -7.62 -7.68
C GLY A 82 23.21 -7.50 -9.20
N GLU A 83 22.14 -8.02 -9.76
CA GLU A 83 21.74 -7.84 -11.18
C GLU A 83 20.44 -7.03 -11.26
N ARG A 84 19.65 -7.20 -12.34
CA ARG A 84 18.39 -6.45 -12.56
C ARG A 84 17.22 -6.82 -11.61
N GLY A 85 17.48 -7.47 -10.48
CA GLY A 85 16.48 -7.81 -9.49
C GLY A 85 15.57 -8.98 -9.89
N CYS A 86 14.77 -8.87 -10.95
CA CYS A 86 13.81 -9.90 -11.39
C CYS A 86 14.18 -10.47 -12.76
N SER A 87 14.57 -11.74 -12.83
CA SER A 87 14.95 -12.38 -14.10
C SER A 87 13.78 -12.63 -15.04
N ILE A 88 12.53 -12.68 -14.52
CA ILE A 88 11.30 -12.82 -15.32
C ILE A 88 10.57 -11.49 -15.56
N HIS A 89 11.25 -10.34 -15.42
CA HIS A 89 10.59 -9.02 -15.47
C HIS A 89 9.68 -8.81 -16.70
N SER A 90 10.04 -9.35 -17.86
CA SER A 90 9.27 -9.22 -19.12
C SER A 90 8.06 -10.15 -19.23
N VAL A 91 7.98 -11.20 -18.40
CA VAL A 91 6.94 -12.24 -18.43
C VAL A 91 6.39 -12.54 -17.01
N LYS A 92 6.50 -11.59 -16.11
CA LYS A 92 6.08 -11.74 -14.71
C LYS A 92 4.57 -11.90 -14.58
N PRO A 93 4.09 -12.66 -13.57
CA PRO A 93 2.67 -12.82 -13.27
C PRO A 93 1.96 -11.49 -12.99
N ALA A 94 0.62 -11.45 -13.12
CA ALA A 94 -0.19 -10.26 -12.93
C ALA A 94 0.04 -9.59 -11.56
N GLY A 95 0.09 -10.36 -10.47
CA GLY A 95 0.37 -9.82 -9.14
C GLY A 95 1.70 -9.05 -9.06
N CYS A 96 2.73 -9.50 -9.81
CA CYS A 96 3.99 -8.77 -9.93
C CYS A 96 3.89 -7.54 -10.84
N VAL A 97 3.00 -7.55 -11.85
CA VAL A 97 2.76 -6.40 -12.74
C VAL A 97 1.99 -5.33 -12.00
N HIS A 98 0.98 -5.74 -11.21
CA HIS A 98 0.11 -4.82 -10.48
C HIS A 98 0.81 -4.13 -9.31
N PHE A 99 1.77 -4.76 -8.66
CA PHE A 99 2.52 -4.09 -7.61
C PHE A 99 3.38 -2.93 -8.16
N PRO A 100 3.33 -1.74 -7.58
CA PRO A 100 2.68 -1.33 -6.34
C PRO A 100 1.34 -0.59 -6.53
N TYR A 101 0.67 -0.76 -7.66
CA TYR A 101 -0.59 -0.04 -7.92
C TYR A 101 -1.69 -0.55 -7.00
N VAL A 102 -2.42 0.39 -6.40
CA VAL A 102 -3.63 0.15 -5.63
C VAL A 102 -4.75 0.93 -6.30
N CYS A 103 -5.77 0.22 -6.76
CA CYS A 103 -6.84 0.83 -7.55
C CYS A 103 -8.19 0.70 -6.83
N LEU A 104 -8.97 1.79 -6.89
CA LEU A 104 -10.37 1.81 -6.54
C LEU A 104 -11.16 2.13 -7.80
N ILE A 105 -12.17 1.31 -8.12
CA ILE A 105 -12.98 1.45 -9.34
C ILE A 105 -14.41 1.78 -8.96
N ASP A 106 -14.92 2.89 -9.50
CA ASP A 106 -16.32 3.29 -9.37
C ASP A 106 -16.86 3.86 -10.70
N GLN A 107 -18.07 4.41 -10.68
CA GLN A 107 -18.71 4.95 -11.90
C GLN A 107 -17.96 6.13 -12.52
N ARG A 108 -17.09 6.82 -11.77
CA ARG A 108 -16.27 7.94 -12.28
C ARG A 108 -15.07 7.42 -13.08
N GLY A 109 -14.57 6.23 -12.76
CA GLY A 109 -13.40 5.60 -13.38
C GLY A 109 -12.54 4.85 -12.38
N VAL A 110 -11.27 4.70 -12.72
CA VAL A 110 -10.24 4.03 -11.91
C VAL A 110 -9.42 5.09 -11.17
N HIS A 111 -9.47 5.04 -9.85
CA HIS A 111 -8.68 5.89 -8.97
C HIS A 111 -7.42 5.13 -8.56
N VAL A 112 -6.25 5.62 -9.01
CA VAL A 112 -4.97 4.92 -8.86
C VAL A 112 -4.13 5.59 -7.80
N THR A 113 -3.69 4.83 -6.81
CA THR A 113 -2.65 5.21 -5.87
C THR A 113 -1.55 4.15 -5.86
N LEU A 114 -0.52 4.33 -5.04
CA LEU A 114 0.61 3.41 -4.94
C LEU A 114 0.79 2.94 -3.51
N SER A 115 1.15 1.68 -3.35
CA SER A 115 1.74 1.20 -2.10
C SER A 115 3.17 1.74 -1.99
N HIS A 116 3.41 2.54 -0.96
CA HIS A 116 4.74 3.08 -0.67
C HIS A 116 5.67 2.05 0.01
N TYR A 117 5.22 0.81 0.16
CA TYR A 117 6.15 -0.28 0.46
C TYR A 117 7.20 -0.43 -0.65
N CYS A 118 6.84 -0.12 -1.89
CA CYS A 118 7.80 0.02 -3.00
C CYS A 118 8.73 1.23 -2.76
N PRO A 119 10.07 1.04 -2.70
CA PRO A 119 11.02 2.14 -2.49
C PRO A 119 10.92 3.23 -3.55
N THR A 120 10.63 2.85 -4.81
CA THR A 120 10.43 3.83 -5.88
C THR A 120 9.19 4.67 -5.64
N ALA A 121 8.06 4.05 -5.23
CA ALA A 121 6.86 4.80 -4.89
C ALA A 121 7.07 5.72 -3.67
N ALA A 122 7.76 5.23 -2.64
CA ALA A 122 8.12 6.03 -1.47
C ALA A 122 9.01 7.23 -1.83
N SER A 123 9.96 7.07 -2.77
CA SER A 123 10.84 8.17 -3.18
C SER A 123 10.09 9.33 -3.85
N LEU A 124 8.98 9.05 -4.55
CA LEU A 124 8.16 10.08 -5.22
C LEU A 124 7.57 11.09 -4.24
N LEU A 125 7.35 10.71 -2.98
CA LEU A 125 6.88 11.64 -1.94
C LEU A 125 7.86 12.79 -1.68
N PHE A 126 9.13 12.61 -2.01
CA PHE A 126 10.21 13.58 -1.79
C PHE A 126 10.66 14.29 -3.08
N GLU A 127 10.16 13.89 -4.26
CA GLU A 127 10.71 14.34 -5.56
C GLU A 127 9.89 15.46 -6.20
N SER A 128 8.64 15.68 -5.82
CA SER A 128 7.79 16.73 -6.40
C SER A 128 7.74 17.98 -5.51
N ASN A 129 7.69 19.15 -6.15
CA ASN A 129 7.42 20.44 -5.50
C ASN A 129 6.08 21.05 -5.96
N ASP A 130 5.35 20.37 -6.85
CA ASP A 130 4.08 20.86 -7.35
C ASP A 130 2.97 20.74 -6.28
N PRO A 131 1.98 21.63 -6.30
CA PRO A 131 0.78 21.49 -5.48
C PRO A 131 0.11 20.14 -5.75
N ILE A 132 -0.36 19.50 -4.69
CA ILE A 132 -1.00 18.19 -4.80
C ILE A 132 -2.33 18.34 -5.54
N ALA A 133 -2.55 17.51 -6.55
CA ALA A 133 -3.78 17.50 -7.35
C ALA A 133 -4.17 16.10 -7.81
N ILE A 134 -5.48 15.88 -7.93
CA ILE A 134 -6.02 14.71 -8.63
C ILE A 134 -6.10 15.07 -10.11
N VAL A 135 -5.44 14.30 -10.94
CA VAL A 135 -5.32 14.53 -12.39
C VAL A 135 -5.71 13.29 -13.19
N GLU A 136 -6.15 13.47 -14.41
CA GLU A 136 -6.36 12.37 -15.35
C GLU A 136 -5.00 11.94 -15.95
N GLY A 137 -4.79 10.63 -16.06
CA GLY A 137 -3.53 10.06 -16.55
C GLY A 137 -3.73 8.74 -17.29
N PRO A 138 -2.64 8.07 -17.70
CA PRO A 138 -2.69 6.80 -18.41
C PRO A 138 -3.15 5.65 -17.52
N ALA A 139 -3.53 4.52 -18.14
CA ALA A 139 -3.70 3.26 -17.43
C ALA A 139 -2.38 2.84 -16.77
N PRO A 140 -2.39 2.37 -15.51
CA PRO A 140 -1.17 1.98 -14.79
C PRO A 140 -0.48 0.76 -15.41
N VAL A 141 -1.27 -0.17 -15.95
CA VAL A 141 -0.77 -1.38 -16.62
C VAL A 141 -1.51 -1.61 -17.94
N ALA A 142 -0.89 -2.31 -18.87
CA ALA A 142 -1.56 -2.72 -20.10
C ALA A 142 -2.46 -3.94 -19.82
N GLY A 143 -3.68 -3.93 -20.36
CA GLY A 143 -4.66 -5.00 -20.19
C GLY A 143 -5.88 -4.59 -19.39
N ASP A 144 -6.81 -5.53 -19.21
CA ASP A 144 -8.12 -5.27 -18.60
C ASP A 144 -8.18 -5.58 -17.11
N SER A 145 -7.18 -6.29 -16.57
CA SER A 145 -7.13 -6.68 -15.17
C SER A 145 -6.27 -5.71 -14.37
N ILE A 146 -6.91 -4.93 -13.52
CA ILE A 146 -6.25 -4.01 -12.58
C ILE A 146 -6.55 -4.52 -11.18
N GLU A 147 -5.52 -4.56 -10.32
CA GLU A 147 -5.71 -4.90 -8.92
C GLU A 147 -6.66 -3.89 -8.27
N GLY A 148 -7.61 -4.41 -7.50
CA GLY A 148 -8.67 -3.63 -6.90
C GLY A 148 -10.05 -4.18 -7.30
N LEU A 149 -11.05 -3.30 -7.35
CA LEU A 149 -12.40 -3.69 -7.75
C LEU A 149 -12.53 -3.83 -9.26
N ASP A 150 -13.33 -4.82 -9.68
CA ASP A 150 -13.74 -4.94 -11.08
C ASP A 150 -14.66 -3.76 -11.45
N ALA A 151 -14.33 -3.06 -12.53
CA ALA A 151 -15.13 -1.93 -13.02
C ALA A 151 -16.58 -2.31 -13.42
N ARG A 152 -16.85 -3.59 -13.66
CA ARG A 152 -18.21 -4.10 -13.95
C ARG A 152 -19.12 -4.08 -12.73
N ASP A 153 -18.52 -4.16 -11.54
CA ASP A 153 -19.25 -4.14 -10.27
C ASP A 153 -19.16 -2.74 -9.66
N SER A 154 -19.92 -1.80 -10.24
CA SER A 154 -19.98 -0.44 -9.72
C SER A 154 -20.32 -0.41 -8.24
N LEU A 155 -19.48 0.23 -7.44
CA LEU A 155 -19.74 0.42 -6.03
C LEU A 155 -20.95 1.36 -5.82
N PRO A 156 -21.75 1.12 -4.79
CA PRO A 156 -22.84 2.04 -4.42
C PRO A 156 -22.24 3.39 -3.97
N PRO A 157 -23.05 4.47 -4.01
CA PRO A 157 -22.68 5.72 -3.37
C PRO A 157 -22.34 5.50 -1.89
N VAL A 158 -21.36 6.22 -1.36
CA VAL A 158 -20.96 6.10 0.03
C VAL A 158 -21.95 6.75 0.98
N SER A 159 -22.05 6.22 2.19
CA SER A 159 -22.79 6.86 3.26
C SER A 159 -22.07 8.14 3.72
N ARG A 160 -22.82 9.20 3.96
CA ARG A 160 -22.27 10.49 4.42
C ARG A 160 -22.03 10.52 5.92
N ASP A 161 -22.95 9.94 6.67
CA ASP A 161 -22.97 9.94 8.12
C ASP A 161 -23.68 8.70 8.69
N ALA A 162 -23.81 8.68 10.03
CA ALA A 162 -24.50 7.61 10.75
C ALA A 162 -26.00 7.49 10.41
N ASP A 163 -26.58 8.50 9.76
CA ASP A 163 -27.99 8.49 9.35
C ASP A 163 -28.18 7.76 8.00
N GLY A 164 -27.11 7.25 7.41
CA GLY A 164 -27.15 6.49 6.16
C GLY A 164 -27.46 7.31 4.91
N LYS A 165 -27.34 8.66 4.96
CA LYS A 165 -27.56 9.51 3.79
C LYS A 165 -26.46 9.26 2.77
N LEU A 166 -26.86 8.80 1.60
CA LEU A 166 -25.95 8.53 0.48
C LEU A 166 -25.45 9.81 -0.17
N MET A 167 -24.16 9.86 -0.47
CA MET A 167 -23.55 10.91 -1.28
C MET A 167 -23.72 10.60 -2.77
N SER A 168 -23.90 11.65 -3.56
CA SER A 168 -23.69 11.55 -5.01
C SER A 168 -22.21 11.47 -5.33
N PHE A 169 -21.85 10.98 -6.53
CA PHE A 169 -20.47 10.94 -6.97
C PHE A 169 -19.83 12.34 -7.12
N ASP A 170 -20.61 13.38 -7.41
CA ASP A 170 -20.12 14.77 -7.44
C ASP A 170 -19.78 15.29 -6.03
N GLU A 171 -20.58 14.92 -5.02
CA GLU A 171 -20.28 15.24 -3.62
C GLU A 171 -19.04 14.48 -3.14
N LEU A 172 -18.92 13.22 -3.52
CA LEU A 172 -17.75 12.39 -3.19
C LEU A 172 -16.48 12.93 -3.86
N ASP A 173 -16.51 13.33 -5.14
CA ASP A 173 -15.35 13.91 -5.83
C ASP A 173 -14.89 15.20 -5.14
N ARG A 174 -15.83 16.09 -4.78
CA ARG A 174 -15.54 17.31 -4.03
C ARG A 174 -14.90 16.99 -2.68
N TRP A 175 -15.50 16.09 -1.93
CA TRP A 175 -14.99 15.67 -0.64
C TRP A 175 -13.56 15.10 -0.75
N GLN A 176 -13.30 14.21 -1.71
CA GLN A 176 -11.95 13.65 -1.93
C GLN A 176 -10.93 14.74 -2.28
N ARG A 177 -11.30 15.71 -3.13
CA ARG A 177 -10.41 16.84 -3.45
C ARG A 177 -10.09 17.68 -2.23
N ASP A 178 -11.10 17.93 -1.39
CA ASP A 178 -10.91 18.68 -0.15
C ASP A 178 -10.02 17.92 0.84
N GLN A 179 -10.20 16.61 0.97
CA GLN A 179 -9.32 15.78 1.81
C GLN A 179 -7.87 15.76 1.30
N VAL A 180 -7.68 15.63 0.00
CA VAL A 180 -6.34 15.65 -0.62
C VAL A 180 -5.68 17.03 -0.44
N ALA A 181 -6.42 18.13 -0.65
CA ALA A 181 -5.89 19.48 -0.50
C ALA A 181 -5.62 19.87 0.96
N GLY A 182 -6.42 19.35 1.90
CA GLY A 182 -6.28 19.57 3.34
C GLY A 182 -5.38 18.55 4.06
N ALA A 183 -4.79 17.61 3.32
CA ALA A 183 -4.02 16.52 3.89
C ALA A 183 -2.78 17.03 4.66
N LYS A 184 -2.57 16.52 5.86
CA LYS A 184 -1.39 16.82 6.68
C LYS A 184 -1.17 15.73 7.73
N ILE A 185 0.04 15.60 8.20
CA ILE A 185 0.38 14.78 9.38
C ILE A 185 1.08 15.67 10.40
N ASP A 186 0.36 15.97 11.47
CA ASP A 186 0.89 16.73 12.60
C ASP A 186 1.90 15.89 13.41
N GLU A 187 2.48 16.46 14.44
CA GLU A 187 3.35 15.78 15.38
C GLU A 187 2.60 14.68 16.17
N PHE A 188 3.33 13.92 16.96
CA PHE A 188 2.83 12.80 17.77
C PHE A 188 1.62 13.20 18.62
N GLN A 189 0.61 12.32 18.65
CA GLN A 189 -0.63 12.50 19.37
C GLN A 189 -0.75 11.45 20.49
N SER A 190 -1.50 11.77 21.53
CA SER A 190 -1.64 10.89 22.70
C SER A 190 -2.31 9.55 22.41
N ASP A 191 -3.08 9.44 21.32
CA ASP A 191 -3.77 8.22 20.89
C ASP A 191 -3.02 7.42 19.83
N ASP A 192 -1.85 7.88 19.37
CA ASP A 192 -1.10 7.23 18.29
C ASP A 192 -0.74 5.76 18.58
N VAL A 193 -0.31 5.48 19.80
CA VAL A 193 0.01 4.10 20.21
C VAL A 193 -1.24 3.22 20.17
N ALA A 194 -2.37 3.71 20.63
CA ALA A 194 -3.63 2.96 20.62
C ALA A 194 -4.11 2.69 19.16
N LEU A 195 -3.98 3.67 18.27
CA LEU A 195 -4.33 3.53 16.86
C LEU A 195 -3.36 2.56 16.14
N PHE A 196 -2.07 2.62 16.45
CA PHE A 196 -1.08 1.67 15.95
C PHE A 196 -1.40 0.23 16.40
N GLU A 197 -1.68 0.02 17.69
CA GLU A 197 -2.04 -1.29 18.21
C GLU A 197 -3.35 -1.83 17.60
N ARG A 198 -4.28 -0.94 17.26
CA ARG A 198 -5.48 -1.31 16.49
C ARG A 198 -5.12 -1.81 15.09
N ALA A 199 -4.21 -1.14 14.36
CA ALA A 199 -3.75 -1.59 13.06
C ALA A 199 -3.01 -2.94 13.18
N ARG A 200 -2.16 -3.10 14.19
CA ARG A 200 -1.46 -4.35 14.49
C ARG A 200 -2.41 -5.50 14.77
N ALA A 201 -3.46 -5.27 15.56
CA ALA A 201 -4.47 -6.27 15.88
C ALA A 201 -5.33 -6.68 14.68
N ALA A 202 -5.36 -5.88 13.61
CA ALA A 202 -6.04 -6.21 12.35
C ALA A 202 -5.21 -7.13 11.44
N VAL A 203 -3.99 -7.51 11.81
CA VAL A 203 -3.16 -8.47 11.06
C VAL A 203 -3.66 -9.89 11.34
N PRO A 204 -4.16 -10.62 10.32
CA PRO A 204 -4.69 -11.97 10.52
C PRO A 204 -3.57 -13.00 10.71
N PRO A 205 -3.80 -14.09 11.48
CA PRO A 205 -2.89 -15.21 11.54
C PRO A 205 -2.63 -15.83 10.15
N PRO A 206 -1.45 -16.38 9.88
CA PRO A 206 -0.34 -16.61 10.82
C PRO A 206 0.61 -15.40 10.98
N TRP A 207 0.29 -14.27 10.39
CA TRP A 207 1.14 -13.09 10.40
C TRP A 207 1.09 -12.38 11.74
N THR A 208 2.18 -11.73 12.10
CA THR A 208 2.28 -10.90 13.30
C THR A 208 3.03 -9.62 12.98
N TRP A 209 2.71 -8.54 13.68
CA TRP A 209 3.42 -7.28 13.59
C TRP A 209 4.00 -6.89 14.94
N PRO A 210 5.24 -6.36 15.01
CA PRO A 210 5.86 -5.97 16.27
C PRO A 210 5.03 -4.92 17.02
N GLU A 211 5.02 -4.98 18.34
CA GLU A 211 4.37 -3.98 19.19
C GLU A 211 5.02 -2.61 19.06
N ALA A 212 4.27 -1.57 19.47
CA ALA A 212 4.85 -0.23 19.57
C ALA A 212 6.00 -0.24 20.59
N PRO A 213 7.09 0.53 20.35
CA PRO A 213 8.15 0.66 21.35
C PRO A 213 7.61 1.22 22.66
N SER A 214 7.98 0.64 23.80
CA SER A 214 7.51 1.03 25.12
C SER A 214 7.84 2.48 25.52
N GLN A 215 8.72 3.14 24.79
CA GLN A 215 9.18 4.51 25.04
C GLN A 215 8.95 5.44 23.84
N VAL A 216 7.99 5.08 22.96
CA VAL A 216 7.72 5.85 21.73
C VAL A 216 7.40 7.31 22.01
N GLU A 217 6.61 7.60 23.07
CA GLU A 217 6.18 8.97 23.44
C GLU A 217 7.31 9.84 24.02
N SER A 218 8.29 9.25 24.68
CA SER A 218 9.31 10.01 25.42
C SER A 218 10.69 9.99 24.78
N LEU A 219 11.28 8.81 24.59
CA LEU A 219 12.66 8.71 24.11
C LEU A 219 12.75 8.58 22.58
N CYS A 220 11.90 7.73 21.98
CA CYS A 220 11.97 7.52 20.54
C CYS A 220 11.46 8.74 19.77
N TRP A 221 10.34 9.35 20.21
CA TRP A 221 9.83 10.55 19.58
C TRP A 221 10.77 11.76 19.72
N SER A 222 11.56 11.84 20.78
CA SER A 222 12.58 12.90 20.93
C SER A 222 13.63 12.90 19.83
N LEU A 223 13.86 11.75 19.16
CA LEU A 223 14.74 11.64 18.00
C LEU A 223 14.03 12.05 16.68
N VAL A 224 12.71 12.02 16.66
CA VAL A 224 11.89 12.37 15.48
C VAL A 224 11.53 13.85 15.47
N ALA A 225 11.03 14.37 16.59
CA ALA A 225 10.44 15.71 16.71
C ALA A 225 11.32 16.85 16.16
N PRO A 226 12.64 16.90 16.40
CA PRO A 226 13.46 18.00 15.92
C PRO A 226 13.53 18.11 14.40
N LYS A 227 13.25 17.02 13.68
CA LYS A 227 13.38 16.93 12.23
C LYS A 227 12.05 16.75 11.50
N TRP A 228 10.95 16.47 12.20
CA TRP A 228 9.65 16.14 11.59
C TRP A 228 9.17 17.21 10.61
N HIS A 229 9.24 18.47 10.98
CA HIS A 229 8.76 19.58 10.17
C HIS A 229 9.58 19.79 8.86
N PHE A 230 10.83 19.34 8.78
CA PHE A 230 11.62 19.41 7.55
C PHE A 230 11.08 18.50 6.44
N PHE A 231 10.25 17.54 6.79
CA PHE A 231 9.64 16.61 5.86
C PHE A 231 8.16 16.89 5.60
N SER A 232 7.66 18.07 5.97
CA SER A 232 6.24 18.44 5.86
C SER A 232 5.64 18.14 4.48
N ASP A 233 6.37 18.39 3.40
CA ASP A 233 5.92 18.14 2.04
C ASP A 233 5.75 16.64 1.74
N ALA A 234 6.70 15.81 2.16
CA ALA A 234 6.60 14.36 1.99
C ALA A 234 5.47 13.76 2.85
N LEU A 235 5.33 14.25 4.08
CA LEU A 235 4.27 13.86 5.00
C LEU A 235 2.89 14.24 4.47
N THR A 236 2.75 15.45 3.90
CA THR A 236 1.52 15.90 3.26
C THR A 236 1.15 15.03 2.06
N ARG A 237 2.12 14.66 1.21
CA ARG A 237 1.87 13.74 0.08
C ARG A 237 1.49 12.35 0.55
N TYR A 238 2.14 11.84 1.59
CA TYR A 238 1.74 10.55 2.17
C TYR A 238 0.31 10.60 2.72
N ALA A 239 -0.05 11.64 3.48
CA ALA A 239 -1.42 11.82 3.98
C ALA A 239 -2.43 11.91 2.82
N ALA A 240 -2.13 12.68 1.78
CA ALA A 240 -2.97 12.79 0.59
C ALA A 240 -3.15 11.43 -0.11
N ALA A 241 -2.10 10.61 -0.20
CA ALA A 241 -2.18 9.28 -0.76
C ALA A 241 -3.06 8.33 0.08
N LYS A 242 -3.08 8.48 1.40
CA LYS A 242 -3.95 7.69 2.28
C LYS A 242 -5.41 8.16 2.27
N ALA A 243 -5.65 9.45 2.05
CA ALA A 243 -6.99 10.01 1.89
C ALA A 243 -7.60 9.73 0.50
N TYR A 244 -6.76 9.63 -0.53
CA TYR A 244 -7.19 9.39 -1.90
C TYR A 244 -7.41 7.90 -2.18
N ALA A 245 -8.48 7.58 -2.91
CA ALA A 245 -8.83 6.21 -3.32
C ALA A 245 -8.91 5.20 -2.15
N SER A 246 -9.35 5.67 -0.98
CA SER A 246 -9.47 4.83 0.20
C SER A 246 -10.62 3.81 0.07
N TRP A 247 -10.31 2.54 0.21
CA TRP A 247 -11.29 1.45 0.28
C TRP A 247 -12.27 1.61 1.44
N ALA A 248 -11.85 2.26 2.52
CA ALA A 248 -12.70 2.52 3.68
C ALA A 248 -13.95 3.32 3.35
N LEU A 249 -13.97 4.07 2.22
CA LEU A 249 -15.15 4.78 1.73
C LEU A 249 -16.35 3.86 1.47
N TYR A 250 -16.10 2.59 1.18
CA TYR A 250 -17.13 1.60 0.83
C TYR A 250 -17.29 0.52 1.91
N MET A 251 -16.69 0.74 3.07
CA MET A 251 -16.76 -0.15 4.23
C MET A 251 -17.32 0.63 5.43
N GLY A 252 -18.06 -0.05 6.30
CA GLY A 252 -18.58 0.54 7.53
C GLY A 252 -19.33 1.86 7.28
N ASP A 253 -18.90 2.92 7.98
CA ASP A 253 -19.57 4.23 8.01
C ASP A 253 -19.17 5.19 6.86
N GLY A 254 -18.66 4.68 5.73
CA GLY A 254 -18.35 5.48 4.55
C GLY A 254 -17.27 6.52 4.78
N ILE A 255 -17.59 7.84 4.71
CA ILE A 255 -16.57 8.89 4.88
C ILE A 255 -15.97 8.92 6.29
N ASP A 256 -16.73 8.56 7.33
CA ASP A 256 -16.21 8.50 8.70
C ASP A 256 -15.17 7.38 8.84
N ALA A 257 -15.42 6.22 8.20
CA ALA A 257 -14.43 5.13 8.12
C ALA A 257 -13.17 5.55 7.36
N ALA A 258 -13.32 6.34 6.27
CA ALA A 258 -12.17 6.84 5.50
C ALA A 258 -11.33 7.85 6.32
N ILE A 259 -11.99 8.76 7.07
CA ILE A 259 -11.31 9.71 7.97
C ILE A 259 -10.55 8.94 9.06
N GLU A 260 -11.19 7.96 9.68
CA GLU A 260 -10.56 7.14 10.72
C GLU A 260 -9.39 6.31 10.17
N SER A 261 -9.54 5.76 8.97
CA SER A 261 -8.44 5.05 8.28
C SER A 261 -7.23 5.98 8.04
N ALA A 262 -7.47 7.24 7.65
CA ALA A 262 -6.41 8.23 7.48
C ALA A 262 -5.73 8.60 8.83
N ARG A 263 -6.51 8.69 9.92
CA ARG A 263 -5.96 8.89 11.28
C ARG A 263 -5.07 7.72 11.70
N ILE A 264 -5.53 6.49 11.49
CA ILE A 264 -4.74 5.27 11.77
C ILE A 264 -3.45 5.30 10.94
N ALA A 265 -3.52 5.64 9.66
CA ALA A 265 -2.33 5.70 8.80
C ALA A 265 -1.31 6.73 9.30
N ALA A 266 -1.75 7.90 9.76
CA ALA A 266 -0.89 8.92 10.33
C ALA A 266 -0.25 8.45 11.65
N ALA A 267 -1.01 7.79 12.52
CA ALA A 267 -0.52 7.24 13.78
C ALA A 267 0.51 6.13 13.55
N VAL A 268 0.23 5.20 12.61
CA VAL A 268 1.16 4.14 12.24
C VAL A 268 2.48 4.73 11.73
N LEU A 269 2.43 5.75 10.87
CA LEU A 269 3.64 6.39 10.39
C LEU A 269 4.46 7.05 11.51
N ARG A 270 3.81 7.75 12.45
CA ARG A 270 4.52 8.36 13.58
C ARG A 270 5.19 7.33 14.48
N VAL A 271 4.48 6.23 14.78
CA VAL A 271 5.05 5.13 15.58
C VAL A 271 6.18 4.43 14.83
N GLU A 272 6.04 4.17 13.53
CA GLU A 272 7.13 3.58 12.74
C GLU A 272 8.34 4.52 12.63
N ALA A 273 8.15 5.82 12.46
CA ALA A 273 9.26 6.78 12.48
C ALA A 273 10.01 6.76 13.81
N ALA A 274 9.29 6.74 14.94
CA ALA A 274 9.88 6.60 16.26
C ALA A 274 10.63 5.26 16.41
N ARG A 275 10.07 4.16 15.88
CA ARG A 275 10.70 2.83 15.88
C ARG A 275 12.00 2.82 15.10
N GLN A 276 12.02 3.37 13.88
CA GLN A 276 13.23 3.42 13.04
C GLN A 276 14.33 4.27 13.70
N CYS A 277 13.98 5.42 14.25
CA CYS A 277 14.92 6.26 14.99
C CYS A 277 15.43 5.57 16.26
N GLY A 278 14.56 4.92 17.02
CA GLY A 278 14.91 4.18 18.23
C GLY A 278 15.87 3.01 17.96
N TRP A 279 15.64 2.24 16.91
CA TRP A 279 16.52 1.12 16.53
C TRP A 279 17.89 1.60 16.03
N SER A 280 17.92 2.70 15.27
CA SER A 280 19.17 3.26 14.72
C SER A 280 19.93 4.11 15.74
N GLY A 281 19.29 4.60 16.80
CA GLY A 281 19.87 5.58 17.75
C GLY A 281 20.17 6.94 17.10
N ARG A 282 19.55 7.28 15.97
CA ARG A 282 19.78 8.51 15.18
C ARG A 282 18.53 9.37 15.14
N GLU A 283 18.72 10.69 14.99
CA GLU A 283 17.62 11.60 14.63
C GLU A 283 17.03 11.22 13.27
N LEU A 284 15.76 11.59 13.07
CA LEU A 284 15.04 11.38 11.82
C LEU A 284 15.79 12.01 10.65
N ASP A 285 16.02 11.22 9.62
CA ASP A 285 16.49 11.65 8.32
C ASP A 285 15.62 11.10 7.18
N ARG A 286 15.96 11.41 5.94
CA ARG A 286 15.20 10.95 4.78
C ARG A 286 15.16 9.43 4.68
N GLU A 287 16.25 8.74 5.00
CA GLU A 287 16.36 7.28 4.94
C GLU A 287 15.40 6.63 5.95
N LEU A 288 15.47 7.06 7.21
CA LEU A 288 14.62 6.56 8.29
C LEU A 288 13.15 6.86 8.06
N LEU A 289 12.80 8.07 7.56
CA LEU A 289 11.42 8.39 7.21
C LEU A 289 10.93 7.55 6.02
N THR A 290 11.75 7.34 5.00
CA THR A 290 11.40 6.47 3.87
C THR A 290 11.12 5.06 4.35
N GLU A 291 11.92 4.51 5.25
CA GLU A 291 11.69 3.19 5.81
C GLU A 291 10.43 3.15 6.69
N ALA A 292 10.18 4.17 7.51
CA ALA A 292 8.96 4.28 8.29
C ALA A 292 7.70 4.30 7.40
N ILE A 293 7.72 5.06 6.30
CA ILE A 293 6.65 5.07 5.29
C ILE A 293 6.44 3.69 4.69
N ARG A 294 7.53 3.00 4.33
CA ARG A 294 7.48 1.65 3.75
C ARG A 294 6.87 0.65 4.73
N GLN A 295 7.32 0.65 5.97
CA GLN A 295 6.78 -0.24 7.00
C GLN A 295 5.32 0.07 7.32
N SER A 296 4.93 1.33 7.32
CA SER A 296 3.52 1.73 7.48
C SER A 296 2.64 1.16 6.38
N ASP A 297 3.06 1.25 5.12
CA ASP A 297 2.29 0.67 4.01
C ASP A 297 2.36 -0.86 3.98
N LEU A 298 3.45 -1.45 4.41
CA LEU A 298 3.51 -2.90 4.57
C LEU A 298 2.46 -3.39 5.57
N LEU A 299 2.33 -2.72 6.71
CA LEU A 299 1.30 -3.04 7.70
C LEU A 299 -0.11 -2.78 7.15
N LEU A 300 -0.37 -1.57 6.66
CA LEU A 300 -1.74 -1.10 6.38
C LEU A 300 -2.32 -1.59 5.05
N VAL A 301 -1.48 -1.85 4.06
CA VAL A 301 -1.91 -2.21 2.71
C VAL A 301 -1.78 -3.69 2.43
N HIS A 302 -0.80 -4.35 3.07
CA HIS A 302 -0.46 -5.73 2.72
C HIS A 302 -0.75 -6.76 3.83
N TYR A 303 -0.82 -6.33 5.10
CA TYR A 303 -1.02 -7.26 6.21
C TYR A 303 -2.33 -7.05 6.97
N ALA A 304 -2.71 -5.81 7.26
CA ALA A 304 -3.92 -5.54 8.03
C ALA A 304 -5.19 -5.79 7.19
N ASP A 305 -6.19 -6.43 7.79
CA ASP A 305 -7.50 -6.59 7.17
C ASP A 305 -8.22 -5.22 7.12
N PRO A 306 -8.53 -4.70 5.92
CA PRO A 306 -9.17 -3.41 5.78
C PRO A 306 -10.56 -3.34 6.41
N GLN A 307 -11.29 -4.46 6.50
CA GLN A 307 -12.60 -4.50 7.16
C GLN A 307 -12.48 -4.27 8.66
N LEU A 308 -11.47 -4.89 9.28
CA LEU A 308 -11.19 -4.69 10.71
C LEU A 308 -10.71 -3.26 11.02
N LEU A 309 -10.02 -2.62 10.08
CA LEU A 309 -9.62 -1.22 10.21
C LEU A 309 -10.80 -0.26 10.07
N ALA A 310 -11.74 -0.54 9.15
CA ALA A 310 -12.91 0.30 8.90
C ALA A 310 -13.99 0.19 9.97
N THR A 311 -14.00 -0.87 10.80
CA THR A 311 -15.00 -1.06 11.85
C THR A 311 -14.83 0.00 12.94
N SER A 312 -15.89 0.77 13.21
CA SER A 312 -15.84 1.84 14.20
C SER A 312 -15.70 1.29 15.63
N SER A 313 -15.16 2.12 16.53
CA SER A 313 -15.06 1.77 17.96
C SER A 313 -16.45 1.63 18.63
N LYS A 314 -17.52 2.11 18.00
CA LYS A 314 -18.89 2.03 18.50
C LYS A 314 -19.46 0.61 18.40
N ASP A 315 -19.08 -0.15 17.36
CA ASP A 315 -19.60 -1.51 17.16
C ASP A 315 -18.96 -2.54 18.10
N ARG A 316 -17.77 -2.25 18.63
CA ARG A 316 -17.04 -3.15 19.55
C ARG A 316 -17.47 -3.08 21.02
N GLN A 317 -18.35 -2.14 21.39
CA GLN A 317 -18.91 -2.07 22.74
C GLN A 317 -20.22 -2.88 22.91
N GLN A 318 -20.68 -3.55 21.85
CA GLN A 318 -21.92 -4.34 21.84
C GLN A 318 -21.68 -5.86 21.82
N ASP A 319 -20.45 -6.31 21.73
CA ASP A 319 -20.04 -7.73 21.90
C ASP A 319 -19.30 -7.91 23.25
#